data_91adb46cb2de3f22b5d5f8cb84c6d6a3
#
_entry.id   91adb46cb2de3f22b5d5f8cb84c6d6a3
#
_cell.length_a   1.000
_cell.length_b   1.000
_cell.length_c   1.000
_cell.angle_alpha   90.00
_cell.angle_beta   90.00
_cell.angle_gamma   90.00
#
_symmetry.space_group_name_H-M   'P 1'
#
loop_
_entity.id
_entity.type
_entity.pdbx_description
1 polymer ?
#
loop_
_entity_poly.entity_id
_entity_poly.type
_entity_poly.pdbx_seq_one_letter_code
_entity_poly.pdbx_strand_id
1 'polypeptide(L)'
;MNILILQGPNLNLLGLLSSKSKKTLTLDKLNKKVRFYCRDKDVNLKIFQTHKEFQAINFIQRNRTWADKLLFIPTTWAINNFTILETIKITNISTALILFDEPYSFNVQEKLSIFKGKKIKTFTGSPVDSCLDSIDYLLK
;
A
#
# COMPACT_ATOMS: atom_id res chain seq x y z
N MET A 1 -16.35 0.47 -7.31
CA MET A 1 -15.26 1.11 -6.52
C MET A 1 -13.92 0.79 -7.15
N ASN A 2 -13.19 1.80 -7.56
CA ASN A 2 -11.89 1.65 -8.20
C ASN A 2 -10.78 1.96 -7.21
N ILE A 3 -9.90 1.00 -6.95
CA ILE A 3 -8.83 1.12 -5.95
C ILE A 3 -7.48 0.97 -6.63
N LEU A 4 -6.60 1.96 -6.41
CA LEU A 4 -5.19 1.83 -6.74
C LEU A 4 -4.47 1.18 -5.58
N ILE A 5 -3.59 0.24 -5.87
CA ILE A 5 -2.68 -0.36 -4.89
C ILE A 5 -1.27 -0.03 -5.35
N LEU A 6 -0.62 0.88 -4.61
CA LEU A 6 0.75 1.30 -4.89
C LEU A 6 1.68 0.66 -3.88
N GLN A 7 2.70 0.00 -4.38
CA GLN A 7 3.65 -0.77 -3.58
C GLN A 7 5.06 -0.21 -3.77
N GLY A 8 5.70 0.15 -2.67
CA GLY A 8 6.95 0.87 -2.64
C GLY A 8 8.20 0.02 -2.83
N PRO A 9 9.37 0.65 -2.59
CA PRO A 9 10.67 0.03 -2.84
C PRO A 9 10.86 -1.27 -2.07
N ASN A 10 11.45 -2.26 -2.73
CA ASN A 10 11.83 -3.54 -2.15
C ASN A 10 10.66 -4.42 -1.71
N LEU A 11 9.41 -4.02 -1.94
CA LEU A 11 8.28 -4.89 -1.60
C LEU A 11 8.30 -6.18 -2.44
N ASN A 12 8.87 -6.12 -3.65
CA ASN A 12 9.09 -7.31 -4.47
C ASN A 12 10.05 -8.32 -3.83
N LEU A 13 10.82 -7.90 -2.81
CA LEU A 13 11.71 -8.76 -2.05
C LEU A 13 11.09 -9.27 -0.73
N LEU A 14 9.77 -9.13 -0.58
CA LEU A 14 9.06 -9.58 0.61
C LEU A 14 9.35 -11.05 0.93
N GLY A 15 9.47 -11.90 -0.11
CA GLY A 15 9.83 -13.30 0.07
C GLY A 15 11.21 -13.51 0.67
N LEU A 16 12.18 -12.69 0.29
CA LEU A 16 13.52 -12.75 0.88
C LEU A 16 13.52 -12.22 2.32
N LEU A 17 12.81 -11.14 2.56
CA LEU A 17 12.69 -10.56 3.90
C LEU A 17 12.10 -11.56 4.90
N SER A 18 11.11 -12.33 4.48
CA SER A 18 10.39 -13.29 5.31
C SER A 18 10.94 -14.72 5.25
N SER A 19 11.99 -14.98 4.46
CA SER A 19 12.48 -16.35 4.16
C SER A 19 12.98 -17.11 5.40
N LYS A 20 13.42 -16.40 6.42
CA LYS A 20 13.89 -17.00 7.67
C LYS A 20 12.76 -17.28 8.67
N SER A 21 11.55 -16.89 8.34
CA SER A 21 10.38 -17.14 9.19
C SER A 21 9.64 -18.37 8.68
N LYS A 22 8.86 -19.02 9.56
CA LYS A 22 7.98 -20.13 9.17
C LYS A 22 6.82 -19.68 8.29
N LYS A 23 6.62 -18.36 8.15
CA LYS A 23 5.51 -17.75 7.42
C LYS A 23 6.04 -16.97 6.22
N THR A 24 6.86 -17.62 5.38
CA THR A 24 7.37 -17.00 4.16
C THR A 24 6.21 -16.54 3.27
N LEU A 25 6.27 -15.27 2.87
CA LEU A 25 5.26 -14.66 2.01
C LEU A 25 5.96 -13.85 0.92
N THR A 26 5.63 -14.16 -0.33
CA THR A 26 6.11 -13.37 -1.47
C THR A 26 5.08 -12.31 -1.84
N LEU A 27 5.54 -11.28 -2.57
CA LEU A 27 4.62 -10.25 -3.08
C LEU A 27 3.56 -10.85 -4.00
N ASP A 28 3.94 -11.82 -4.85
CA ASP A 28 3.00 -12.49 -5.73
C ASP A 28 1.88 -13.18 -4.94
N LYS A 29 2.23 -13.89 -3.87
CA LYS A 29 1.24 -14.54 -3.00
C LYS A 29 0.35 -13.52 -2.31
N LEU A 30 0.91 -12.41 -1.83
CA LEU A 30 0.13 -11.34 -1.23
C LEU A 30 -0.89 -10.77 -2.21
N ASN A 31 -0.44 -10.45 -3.42
CA ASN A 31 -1.31 -9.89 -4.45
C ASN A 31 -2.42 -10.87 -4.85
N LYS A 32 -2.11 -12.16 -4.94
CA LYS A 32 -3.12 -13.19 -5.23
C LYS A 32 -4.19 -13.25 -4.13
N LYS A 33 -3.78 -13.17 -2.87
CA LYS A 33 -4.74 -13.17 -1.75
C LYS A 33 -5.63 -11.93 -1.76
N VAL A 34 -5.08 -10.78 -2.08
CA VAL A 34 -5.85 -9.54 -2.20
C VAL A 34 -6.85 -9.63 -3.35
N ARG A 35 -6.41 -10.09 -4.52
CA ARG A 35 -7.30 -10.26 -5.69
C ARG A 35 -8.41 -11.27 -5.39
N PHE A 36 -8.08 -12.38 -4.74
CA PHE A 36 -9.06 -13.39 -4.37
C PHE A 36 -10.11 -12.81 -3.43
N TYR A 37 -9.68 -12.02 -2.43
CA TYR A 37 -10.59 -11.39 -1.47
C TYR A 37 -11.55 -10.41 -2.15
N CYS A 38 -11.08 -9.71 -3.18
CA CYS A 38 -11.90 -8.73 -3.89
C CYS A 38 -12.76 -9.32 -5.00
N ARG A 39 -12.59 -10.60 -5.33
CA ARG A 39 -13.19 -11.22 -6.51
C ARG A 39 -14.72 -11.17 -6.53
N ASP A 40 -15.35 -11.32 -5.37
CA ASP A 40 -16.81 -11.31 -5.22
C ASP A 40 -17.35 -9.95 -4.75
N LYS A 41 -16.49 -8.93 -4.75
CA LYS A 41 -16.86 -7.57 -4.39
C LYS A 41 -16.91 -6.70 -5.64
N ASP A 42 -17.69 -5.63 -5.59
CA ASP A 42 -17.75 -4.66 -6.68
C ASP A 42 -16.53 -3.72 -6.61
N VAL A 43 -15.36 -4.28 -6.89
CA VAL A 43 -14.07 -3.58 -6.79
C VAL A 43 -13.22 -3.87 -8.01
N ASN A 44 -12.67 -2.82 -8.61
CA ASN A 44 -11.65 -2.94 -9.66
C ASN A 44 -10.31 -2.49 -9.09
N LEU A 45 -9.28 -3.28 -9.31
CA LEU A 45 -7.94 -3.04 -8.76
C LEU A 45 -6.95 -2.74 -9.88
N LYS A 46 -6.09 -1.75 -9.64
CA LYS A 46 -4.84 -1.56 -10.39
C LYS A 46 -3.69 -1.65 -9.39
N ILE A 47 -2.82 -2.64 -9.55
CA ILE A 47 -1.70 -2.90 -8.64
C ILE A 47 -0.40 -2.55 -9.35
N PHE A 48 0.45 -1.75 -8.71
CA PHE A 48 1.73 -1.34 -9.26
C PHE A 48 2.80 -1.29 -8.16
N GLN A 49 3.91 -2.01 -8.39
CA GLN A 49 5.07 -2.00 -7.51
C GLN A 49 6.22 -1.29 -8.23
N THR A 50 6.92 -0.39 -7.53
CA THR A 50 8.05 0.32 -8.11
C THR A 50 9.03 0.77 -7.04
N HIS A 51 10.31 0.89 -7.44
CA HIS A 51 11.35 1.53 -6.64
C HIS A 51 11.57 2.99 -7.04
N LYS A 52 10.92 3.44 -8.12
CA LYS A 52 11.18 4.76 -8.70
C LYS A 52 10.09 5.73 -8.27
N GLU A 53 10.49 6.79 -7.57
CA GLU A 53 9.55 7.81 -7.07
C GLU A 53 8.69 8.38 -8.20
N PHE A 54 9.31 8.74 -9.35
CA PHE A 54 8.55 9.36 -10.44
C PHE A 54 7.48 8.42 -11.00
N GLN A 55 7.73 7.11 -11.02
CA GLN A 55 6.73 6.15 -11.47
C GLN A 55 5.55 6.07 -10.50
N ALA A 56 5.83 6.12 -9.19
CA ALA A 56 4.78 6.12 -8.18
C ALA A 56 3.90 7.37 -8.31
N ILE A 57 4.53 8.53 -8.46
CA ILE A 57 3.82 9.80 -8.66
C ILE A 57 2.96 9.75 -9.92
N ASN A 58 3.53 9.29 -11.04
CA ASN A 58 2.80 9.17 -12.29
C ASN A 58 1.62 8.20 -12.18
N PHE A 59 1.79 7.12 -11.44
CA PHE A 59 0.71 6.14 -11.23
C PHE A 59 -0.50 6.80 -10.56
N ILE A 60 -0.26 7.58 -9.51
CA ILE A 60 -1.35 8.30 -8.83
C ILE A 60 -1.95 9.35 -9.74
N GLN A 61 -1.12 10.16 -10.39
CA GLN A 61 -1.60 11.29 -11.19
C GLN A 61 -2.40 10.83 -12.42
N ARG A 62 -1.89 9.83 -13.13
CA ARG A 62 -2.54 9.33 -14.35
C ARG A 62 -3.87 8.61 -14.08
N ASN A 63 -4.02 8.07 -12.88
CA ASN A 63 -5.23 7.33 -12.52
C ASN A 63 -6.18 8.13 -11.63
N ARG A 64 -5.90 9.41 -11.36
CA ARG A 64 -6.66 10.21 -10.39
C ARG A 64 -8.14 10.38 -10.73
N THR A 65 -8.50 10.33 -12.00
CA THR A 65 -9.91 10.42 -12.42
C THR A 65 -10.62 9.07 -12.39
N TRP A 66 -9.87 7.99 -12.62
CA TRP A 66 -10.41 6.64 -12.55
C TRP A 66 -10.57 6.15 -11.13
N ALA A 67 -9.62 6.51 -10.26
CA ALA A 67 -9.51 5.95 -8.91
C ALA A 67 -10.47 6.62 -7.93
N ASP A 68 -11.11 5.81 -7.10
CA ASP A 68 -11.87 6.28 -5.95
C ASP A 68 -11.03 6.31 -4.69
N LYS A 69 -10.12 5.34 -4.53
CA LYS A 69 -9.33 5.15 -3.31
C LYS A 69 -7.91 4.70 -3.65
N LEU A 70 -7.00 4.90 -2.69
CA LEU A 70 -5.62 4.45 -2.78
C LEU A 70 -5.29 3.58 -1.55
N LEU A 71 -4.73 2.41 -1.80
CA LEU A 71 -4.07 1.59 -0.79
C LEU A 71 -2.57 1.70 -1.07
N PHE A 72 -1.82 2.25 -0.11
CA PHE A 72 -0.40 2.54 -0.30
C PHE A 72 0.45 1.80 0.73
N ILE A 73 1.41 1.01 0.22
CA ILE A 73 2.40 0.30 1.03
C ILE A 73 3.75 0.96 0.73
N PRO A 74 4.14 2.00 1.47
CA PRO A 74 5.28 2.84 1.10
C PRO A 74 6.64 2.22 1.36
N THR A 75 6.73 1.24 2.26
CA THR A 75 8.01 0.76 2.82
C THR A 75 8.82 1.95 3.35
N THR A 76 10.09 2.10 2.97
CA THR A 76 10.95 3.18 3.51
C THR A 76 10.54 4.58 3.06
N TRP A 77 9.74 4.71 2.01
CA TRP A 77 9.22 6.04 1.63
C TRP A 77 8.35 6.67 2.72
N ALA A 78 7.85 5.86 3.67
CA ALA A 78 6.99 6.36 4.74
C ALA A 78 7.66 7.44 5.59
N ILE A 79 8.99 7.43 5.71
CA ILE A 79 9.69 8.32 6.64
C ILE A 79 10.17 9.63 6.01
N ASN A 80 10.24 9.73 4.69
CA ASN A 80 10.84 10.91 4.08
C ASN A 80 10.35 11.29 2.68
N ASN A 81 9.39 10.57 2.10
CA ASN A 81 8.97 10.91 0.74
C ASN A 81 7.85 11.95 0.74
N PHE A 82 8.24 13.21 0.91
CA PHE A 82 7.30 14.32 0.95
C PHE A 82 6.61 14.58 -0.40
N THR A 83 7.25 14.25 -1.51
CA THR A 83 6.66 14.48 -2.84
C THR A 83 5.46 13.58 -3.09
N ILE A 84 5.55 12.30 -2.72
CA ILE A 84 4.40 11.40 -2.83
C ILE A 84 3.28 11.85 -1.88
N LEU A 85 3.63 12.25 -0.65
CA LEU A 85 2.64 12.76 0.30
C LEU A 85 1.90 13.97 -0.28
N GLU A 86 2.63 14.91 -0.86
CA GLU A 86 2.04 16.10 -1.50
C GLU A 86 1.12 15.69 -2.64
N THR A 87 1.54 14.74 -3.47
CA THR A 87 0.72 14.23 -4.58
C THR A 87 -0.60 13.66 -4.08
N ILE A 88 -0.56 12.87 -3.02
CA ILE A 88 -1.77 12.32 -2.40
C ILE A 88 -2.69 13.44 -1.91
N LYS A 89 -2.14 14.46 -1.26
CA LYS A 89 -2.92 15.57 -0.74
C LYS A 89 -3.52 16.44 -1.84
N ILE A 90 -2.76 16.74 -2.89
CA ILE A 90 -3.24 17.55 -4.02
C ILE A 90 -4.36 16.82 -4.76
N THR A 91 -4.20 15.52 -5.02
CA THR A 91 -5.23 14.73 -5.69
C THR A 91 -6.43 14.45 -4.80
N ASN A 92 -6.30 14.71 -3.50
CA ASN A 92 -7.37 14.55 -2.51
C ASN A 92 -7.95 13.14 -2.43
N ILE A 93 -7.14 12.14 -2.79
CA ILE A 93 -7.58 10.74 -2.80
C ILE A 93 -7.55 10.16 -1.38
N SER A 94 -8.65 9.54 -0.97
CA SER A 94 -8.72 8.85 0.32
C SER A 94 -7.79 7.66 0.31
N THR A 95 -6.90 7.57 1.31
CA THR A 95 -5.77 6.66 1.31
C THR A 95 -5.75 5.80 2.58
N ALA A 96 -5.59 4.49 2.40
CA ALA A 96 -5.18 3.59 3.46
C ALA A 96 -3.67 3.36 3.32
N LEU A 97 -2.91 3.74 4.34
CA LEU A 97 -1.46 3.54 4.40
C LEU A 97 -1.17 2.31 5.22
N ILE A 98 -0.31 1.43 4.71
CA ILE A 98 0.00 0.17 5.40
C ILE A 98 1.47 0.10 5.76
N LEU A 99 1.75 -0.20 7.03
CA LEU A 99 3.08 -0.48 7.56
C LEU A 99 3.05 -1.89 8.17
N PHE A 100 3.89 -2.80 7.66
CA PHE A 100 3.88 -4.19 8.11
C PHE A 100 4.62 -4.40 9.43
N ASP A 101 4.13 -5.34 10.23
CA ASP A 101 4.81 -5.81 11.44
C ASP A 101 5.95 -6.78 11.09
N GLU A 102 6.85 -6.99 12.06
CA GLU A 102 7.86 -8.03 11.95
C GLU A 102 7.22 -9.42 11.76
N PRO A 103 7.82 -10.33 10.98
CA PRO A 103 9.13 -10.21 10.32
C PRO A 103 9.08 -9.52 8.94
N TYR A 104 7.97 -8.92 8.57
CA TYR A 104 7.73 -8.31 7.25
C TYR A 104 8.01 -6.82 7.24
N SER A 105 8.42 -6.24 8.36
CA SER A 105 8.72 -4.82 8.47
C SER A 105 9.96 -4.44 7.67
N PHE A 106 9.91 -3.25 7.07
CA PHE A 106 11.05 -2.64 6.40
C PHE A 106 11.74 -1.63 7.33
N ASN A 107 11.76 -1.92 8.64
CA ASN A 107 12.32 -1.07 9.69
C ASN A 107 11.65 0.30 9.79
N VAL A 108 10.37 0.36 9.45
CA VAL A 108 9.59 1.59 9.53
C VAL A 108 8.60 1.49 10.69
N GLN A 109 8.68 2.45 11.59
CA GLN A 109 7.76 2.58 12.71
C GLN A 109 6.70 3.63 12.38
N GLU A 110 5.46 3.38 12.78
CA GLU A 110 4.35 4.28 12.50
C GLU A 110 4.61 5.71 12.98
N LYS A 111 5.23 5.86 14.14
CA LYS A 111 5.54 7.18 14.71
C LYS A 111 6.48 8.01 13.84
N LEU A 112 7.27 7.37 12.97
CA LEU A 112 8.21 8.05 12.08
C LEU A 112 7.61 8.35 10.71
N SER A 113 6.41 7.85 10.41
CA SER A 113 5.77 8.07 9.12
C SER A 113 5.33 9.53 9.00
N ILE A 114 5.61 10.11 7.84
CA ILE A 114 5.15 11.46 7.50
C ILE A 114 3.76 11.46 6.87
N PHE A 115 3.20 10.29 6.55
CA PHE A 115 1.92 10.19 5.84
C PHE A 115 0.77 10.34 6.84
N LYS A 116 0.50 11.59 7.21
CA LYS A 116 -0.57 11.99 8.12
C LYS A 116 -1.50 12.97 7.42
N GLY A 117 -2.81 12.84 7.65
CA GLY A 117 -3.79 13.74 7.07
C GLY A 117 -5.21 13.26 7.29
N LYS A 118 -6.18 14.13 7.04
CA LYS A 118 -7.61 13.81 7.27
C LYS A 118 -8.09 12.63 6.44
N LYS A 119 -7.54 12.46 5.25
CA LYS A 119 -7.93 11.39 4.32
C LYS A 119 -6.91 10.27 4.28
N ILE A 120 -5.97 10.22 5.21
CA ILE A 120 -4.95 9.17 5.29
C ILE A 120 -5.15 8.43 6.60
N LYS A 121 -5.49 7.15 6.51
CA LYS A 121 -5.59 6.27 7.68
C LYS A 121 -4.51 5.21 7.61
N THR A 122 -3.74 5.07 8.70
CA THR A 122 -2.66 4.10 8.79
C THR A 122 -3.16 2.79 9.39
N PHE A 123 -2.76 1.69 8.77
CA PHE A 123 -2.98 0.32 9.24
C PHE A 123 -1.63 -0.32 9.49
N THR A 124 -1.53 -1.07 10.58
CA THR A 124 -0.34 -1.86 10.92
C THR A 124 -0.76 -3.30 11.11
N GLY A 125 0.17 -4.23 10.91
CA GLY A 125 -0.11 -5.64 11.12
C GLY A 125 0.60 -6.52 10.11
N SER A 126 0.17 -7.79 10.05
CA SER A 126 0.68 -8.72 9.05
C SER A 126 0.26 -8.28 7.64
N PRO A 127 1.04 -8.63 6.60
CA PRO A 127 0.75 -8.17 5.25
C PRO A 127 -0.66 -8.50 4.76
N VAL A 128 -1.12 -9.72 4.93
CA VAL A 128 -2.44 -10.13 4.45
C VAL A 128 -3.53 -9.42 5.24
N ASP A 129 -3.50 -9.53 6.57
CA ASP A 129 -4.57 -8.98 7.41
C ASP A 129 -4.69 -7.48 7.26
N SER A 130 -3.57 -6.75 7.25
CA SER A 130 -3.60 -5.29 7.10
C SER A 130 -4.11 -4.85 5.74
N CYS A 131 -3.78 -5.58 4.66
CA CYS A 131 -4.32 -5.30 3.34
C CYS A 131 -5.84 -5.55 3.28
N LEU A 132 -6.32 -6.67 3.81
CA LEU A 132 -7.75 -6.98 3.79
C LEU A 132 -8.55 -6.01 4.65
N ASP A 133 -8.04 -5.66 5.83
CA ASP A 133 -8.68 -4.66 6.70
C ASP A 133 -8.74 -3.30 6.03
N SER A 134 -7.69 -2.93 5.32
CA SER A 134 -7.64 -1.67 4.58
C SER A 134 -8.67 -1.63 3.46
N ILE A 135 -8.84 -2.73 2.73
CA ILE A 135 -9.85 -2.82 1.67
C ILE A 135 -11.25 -2.68 2.27
N ASP A 136 -11.54 -3.37 3.37
CA ASP A 136 -12.83 -3.25 4.04
C ASP A 136 -13.10 -1.80 4.47
N TYR A 137 -12.09 -1.12 5.00
CA TYR A 137 -12.20 0.29 5.38
C TYR A 137 -12.49 1.18 4.17
N LEU A 138 -11.77 0.97 3.06
CA LEU A 138 -11.94 1.79 1.86
C LEU A 138 -13.30 1.57 1.19
N LEU A 139 -13.93 0.42 1.37
CA LEU A 139 -15.23 0.10 0.76
C LEU A 139 -16.43 0.66 1.54
N LYS A 140 -16.19 1.20 2.72
CA LYS A 140 -17.28 1.76 3.55
C LYS A 140 -17.81 3.09 3.02
#